data_5a41aa5b3cadd2c9a125987761d2aa57
#
_entry.id   5a41aa5b3cadd2c9a125987761d2aa57
#
_cell.length_a   1.000
_cell.length_b   1.000
_cell.length_c   1.000
_cell.angle_alpha   90.00
_cell.angle_beta   90.00
_cell.angle_gamma   90.00
#
_symmetry.space_group_name_H-M   'P 1'
#
loop_
_entity.id
_entity.type
_entity.pdbx_description
1 polymer ?
#
loop_
_entity_poly.entity_id
_entity_poly.type
_entity_poly.pdbx_seq_one_letter_code
_entity_poly.pdbx_strand_id
1 'polypeptide(L)'
;FGSAQRLASWVGMCPGNNESAGKRKSGRIRKGNAWVRRLLCEFAQAAGRSRCALKDKFQALSVRKGHKRSIVALGHKMLRTIYAMLCKNTHYVDKTVDYEALMVARNAPRWLQMLVKHGFVPAPA
;
A
#
# COMPACT_ATOMS: atom_id res chain seq x y z
N PHE A 1 -3.96 -22.30 4.39
CA PHE A 1 -4.69 -21.29 3.59
C PHE A 1 -4.41 -21.51 2.09
N GLY A 2 -5.45 -21.69 1.29
CA GLY A 2 -5.31 -21.94 -0.15
C GLY A 2 -4.88 -20.70 -0.98
N SER A 3 -4.81 -19.50 -0.37
CA SER A 3 -4.32 -18.29 -1.04
C SER A 3 -3.92 -17.19 -0.05
N ALA A 4 -3.05 -16.28 -0.50
CA ALA A 4 -2.66 -15.09 0.28
C ALA A 4 -3.87 -14.19 0.61
N GLN A 5 -4.86 -14.14 -0.26
CA GLN A 5 -6.08 -13.36 -0.05
C GLN A 5 -6.94 -13.93 1.08
N ARG A 6 -7.08 -15.27 1.15
CA ARG A 6 -7.80 -15.93 2.24
C ARG A 6 -7.11 -15.70 3.58
N LEU A 7 -5.78 -15.79 3.61
CA LEU A 7 -4.99 -15.45 4.79
C LEU A 7 -5.20 -13.99 5.22
N ALA A 8 -5.11 -13.04 4.29
CA ALA A 8 -5.30 -11.61 4.57
C ALA A 8 -6.74 -11.30 5.06
N SER A 9 -7.72 -12.01 4.53
CA SER A 9 -9.12 -11.90 4.97
C SER A 9 -9.31 -12.46 6.38
N TRP A 10 -8.69 -13.59 6.71
CA TRP A 10 -8.70 -14.17 8.05
C TRP A 10 -8.04 -13.25 9.10
N VAL A 11 -6.94 -12.61 8.76
CA VAL A 11 -6.28 -11.60 9.61
C VAL A 11 -7.14 -10.34 9.76
N GLY A 12 -8.04 -10.07 8.82
CA GLY A 12 -8.87 -8.86 8.79
C GLY A 12 -8.13 -7.63 8.26
N MET A 13 -7.18 -7.83 7.35
CA MET A 13 -6.44 -6.72 6.69
C MET A 13 -7.02 -6.35 5.32
N CYS A 14 -8.02 -7.08 4.84
CA CYS A 14 -8.73 -6.71 3.62
C CYS A 14 -9.79 -5.65 3.91
N PRO A 15 -9.96 -4.64 3.02
CA PRO A 15 -11.08 -3.70 3.15
C PRO A 15 -12.40 -4.46 3.02
N GLY A 16 -13.37 -4.09 3.84
CA GLY A 16 -14.74 -4.58 3.69
C GLY A 16 -15.35 -4.03 2.42
N ASN A 17 -16.00 -4.89 1.65
CA ASN A 17 -16.79 -4.45 0.49
C ASN A 17 -18.22 -4.22 0.96
N ASN A 18 -18.48 -3.04 1.54
CA ASN A 18 -19.82 -2.63 1.94
C ASN A 18 -20.34 -1.64 0.89
N GLU A 19 -20.95 -2.19 -0.14
CA GLU A 19 -21.50 -1.47 -1.26
C GLU A 19 -22.96 -1.89 -1.46
N SER A 20 -23.83 -0.94 -1.72
CA SER A 20 -25.25 -1.18 -2.02
C SER A 20 -25.71 -0.21 -3.08
N ALA A 21 -26.36 -0.73 -4.13
CA ALA A 21 -26.86 0.05 -5.28
C ALA A 21 -25.80 0.97 -5.90
N GLY A 22 -24.56 0.47 -6.09
CA GLY A 22 -23.45 1.22 -6.66
C GLY A 22 -22.84 2.28 -5.73
N LYS A 23 -23.37 2.45 -4.51
CA LYS A 23 -22.85 3.40 -3.52
C LYS A 23 -22.00 2.68 -2.46
N ARG A 24 -20.72 3.07 -2.35
CA ARG A 24 -19.81 2.56 -1.33
C ARG A 24 -20.15 3.15 0.03
N LYS A 25 -20.63 2.33 0.95
CA LYS A 25 -21.02 2.75 2.31
C LYS A 25 -19.82 2.78 3.27
N SER A 26 -18.91 1.82 3.21
CA SER A 26 -17.77 1.75 4.12
C SER A 26 -16.60 0.98 3.49
N GLY A 27 -15.37 1.49 3.72
CA GLY A 27 -14.12 0.78 3.40
C GLY A 27 -13.40 0.28 4.66
N ARG A 28 -14.07 0.15 5.79
CA ARG A 28 -13.47 -0.36 7.03
C ARG A 28 -13.01 -1.80 6.84
N ILE A 29 -11.88 -2.14 7.46
CA ILE A 29 -11.39 -3.52 7.52
C ILE A 29 -12.35 -4.36 8.38
N ARG A 30 -12.50 -5.64 8.00
CA ARG A 30 -13.34 -6.58 8.76
C ARG A 30 -12.68 -6.99 10.06
N LYS A 31 -13.47 -7.51 11.00
CA LYS A 31 -12.95 -8.21 12.17
C LYS A 31 -12.19 -9.45 11.71
N GLY A 32 -11.06 -9.72 12.32
CA GLY A 32 -10.22 -10.88 12.04
C GLY A 32 -9.30 -11.13 13.23
N ASN A 33 -8.20 -11.87 13.04
CA ASN A 33 -7.26 -12.14 14.11
C ASN A 33 -6.56 -10.84 14.56
N ALA A 34 -6.96 -10.34 15.71
CA ALA A 34 -6.50 -9.05 16.24
C ALA A 34 -5.00 -9.06 16.57
N TRP A 35 -4.47 -10.20 17.05
CA TRP A 35 -3.05 -10.34 17.41
C TRP A 35 -2.15 -10.23 16.19
N VAL A 36 -2.42 -11.03 15.15
CA VAL A 36 -1.63 -11.02 13.93
C VAL A 36 -1.72 -9.65 13.24
N ARG A 37 -2.91 -9.05 13.21
CA ARG A 37 -3.09 -7.71 12.65
C ARG A 37 -2.28 -6.66 13.39
N ARG A 38 -2.25 -6.70 14.73
CA ARG A 38 -1.46 -5.77 15.55
C ARG A 38 0.02 -5.90 15.25
N LEU A 39 0.56 -7.13 15.26
CA LEU A 39 1.96 -7.40 14.93
C LEU A 39 2.33 -6.89 13.53
N LEU A 40 1.49 -7.15 12.53
CA LEU A 40 1.72 -6.66 11.17
C LEU A 40 1.70 -5.12 11.07
N CYS A 41 0.87 -4.45 11.86
CA CYS A 41 0.87 -2.99 11.94
C CYS A 41 2.16 -2.47 12.59
N GLU A 42 2.65 -3.11 13.65
CA GLU A 42 3.91 -2.77 14.31
C GLU A 42 5.10 -2.99 13.36
N PHE A 43 5.15 -4.12 12.66
CA PHE A 43 6.15 -4.39 11.65
C PHE A 43 6.11 -3.38 10.49
N ALA A 44 4.93 -3.00 10.05
CA ALA A 44 4.76 -1.99 9.00
C ALA A 44 5.25 -0.61 9.46
N GLN A 45 5.05 -0.24 10.71
CA GLN A 45 5.61 0.99 11.28
C GLN A 45 7.15 0.94 11.35
N ALA A 46 7.72 -0.17 11.79
CA ALA A 46 9.16 -0.37 11.84
C ALA A 46 9.77 -0.31 10.44
N ALA A 47 9.18 -1.01 9.47
CA ALA A 47 9.61 -0.98 8.07
C ALA A 47 9.53 0.41 7.45
N GLY A 48 8.51 1.20 7.79
CA GLY A 48 8.36 2.59 7.34
C GLY A 48 9.47 3.53 7.85
N ARG A 49 10.23 3.13 8.86
CA ARG A 49 11.38 3.87 9.42
C ARG A 49 12.73 3.32 8.96
N SER A 50 12.76 2.08 8.49
CA SER A 50 13.98 1.39 8.06
C SER A 50 14.35 1.75 6.62
N ARG A 51 15.64 1.66 6.27
CA ARG A 51 16.09 1.83 4.88
C ARG A 51 15.81 0.56 4.08
N CYS A 52 14.64 0.46 3.45
CA CYS A 52 14.21 -0.70 2.67
C CYS A 52 13.13 -0.31 1.66
N ALA A 53 12.89 -1.14 0.66
CA ALA A 53 11.83 -0.93 -0.35
C ALA A 53 10.43 -0.77 0.25
N LEU A 54 10.19 -1.32 1.44
CA LEU A 54 8.92 -1.15 2.15
C LEU A 54 8.72 0.28 2.66
N LYS A 55 9.80 0.99 3.04
CA LYS A 55 9.75 2.41 3.41
C LYS A 55 9.29 3.26 2.23
N ASP A 56 9.88 3.08 1.06
CA ASP A 56 9.52 3.85 -0.14
C ASP A 56 8.07 3.59 -0.51
N LYS A 57 7.64 2.34 -0.41
CA LYS A 57 6.24 1.97 -0.60
C LYS A 57 5.32 2.64 0.42
N PHE A 58 5.73 2.69 1.68
CA PHE A 58 4.98 3.36 2.73
C PHE A 58 4.82 4.85 2.45
N GLN A 59 5.90 5.53 2.10
CA GLN A 59 5.89 6.97 1.77
C GLN A 59 4.95 7.26 0.60
N ALA A 60 5.07 6.52 -0.50
CA ALA A 60 4.19 6.66 -1.66
C ALA A 60 2.70 6.43 -1.35
N LEU A 61 2.39 5.55 -0.39
CA LEU A 61 1.03 5.33 0.08
C LEU A 61 0.54 6.45 1.01
N SER A 62 1.42 6.95 1.88
CA SER A 62 1.09 7.94 2.92
C SER A 62 0.64 9.27 2.33
N VAL A 63 1.29 9.72 1.26
CA VAL A 63 0.91 10.93 0.53
C VAL A 63 -0.54 10.87 0.03
N ARG A 64 -0.98 9.69 -0.43
CA ARG A 64 -2.30 9.52 -1.05
C ARG A 64 -3.40 9.10 -0.08
N LYS A 65 -3.09 8.26 0.90
CA LYS A 65 -4.08 7.60 1.77
C LYS A 65 -4.04 8.05 3.21
N GLY A 66 -3.00 8.79 3.60
CA GLY A 66 -2.70 9.16 4.98
C GLY A 66 -2.06 8.01 5.77
N HIS A 67 -1.46 8.34 6.92
CA HIS A 67 -0.60 7.45 7.71
C HIS A 67 -1.29 6.14 8.13
N LYS A 68 -2.44 6.21 8.79
CA LYS A 68 -3.13 5.02 9.35
C LYS A 68 -3.51 3.99 8.28
N ARG A 69 -4.04 4.46 7.14
CA ARG A 69 -4.43 3.57 6.04
C ARG A 69 -3.21 2.97 5.34
N SER A 70 -2.10 3.69 5.31
CA SER A 70 -0.84 3.23 4.71
C SER A 70 -0.17 2.15 5.55
N ILE A 71 -0.22 2.24 6.88
CA ILE A 71 0.23 1.16 7.78
C ILE A 71 -0.53 -0.14 7.48
N VAL A 72 -1.85 -0.10 7.41
CA VAL A 72 -2.66 -1.29 7.13
C VAL A 72 -2.36 -1.84 5.73
N ALA A 73 -2.21 -0.98 4.73
CA ALA A 73 -1.89 -1.40 3.36
C ALA A 73 -0.49 -2.02 3.26
N LEU A 74 0.49 -1.47 4.00
CA LEU A 74 1.83 -2.03 4.05
C LEU A 74 1.84 -3.37 4.77
N GLY A 75 1.17 -3.49 5.92
CA GLY A 75 1.02 -4.75 6.65
C GLY A 75 0.35 -5.84 5.81
N HIS A 76 -0.67 -5.49 5.03
CA HIS A 76 -1.28 -6.40 4.06
C HIS A 76 -0.28 -6.87 2.98
N LYS A 77 0.55 -5.96 2.45
CA LYS A 77 1.62 -6.34 1.51
C LYS A 77 2.63 -7.28 2.16
N MET A 78 3.09 -6.97 3.36
CA MET A 78 4.03 -7.81 4.11
C MET A 78 3.46 -9.22 4.32
N LEU A 79 2.22 -9.34 4.75
CA LEU A 79 1.54 -10.62 4.94
C LEU A 79 1.51 -11.46 3.65
N ARG A 80 1.20 -10.84 2.52
CA ARG A 80 1.21 -11.52 1.22
C ARG A 80 2.62 -11.96 0.81
N THR A 81 3.62 -11.15 1.12
CA THR A 81 5.03 -11.49 0.88
C THR A 81 5.44 -12.69 1.73
N ILE A 82 5.13 -12.69 3.03
CA ILE A 82 5.39 -13.80 3.94
C ILE A 82 4.72 -15.09 3.42
N TYR A 83 3.45 -15.00 3.04
CA TYR A 83 2.74 -16.15 2.46
C TYR A 83 3.45 -16.71 1.21
N ALA A 84 3.87 -15.83 0.30
CA ALA A 84 4.58 -16.24 -0.91
C ALA A 84 5.95 -16.89 -0.61
N MET A 85 6.68 -16.35 0.38
CA MET A 85 7.95 -16.92 0.83
C MET A 85 7.76 -18.33 1.41
N LEU A 86 6.76 -18.52 2.25
CA LEU A 86 6.46 -19.82 2.84
C LEU A 86 6.01 -20.84 1.80
N CYS A 87 5.15 -20.46 0.86
CA CYS A 87 4.68 -21.36 -0.21
C CYS A 87 5.79 -21.76 -1.20
N LYS A 88 6.72 -20.84 -1.47
CA LYS A 88 7.81 -21.06 -2.43
C LYS A 88 9.11 -21.54 -1.78
N ASN A 89 9.13 -21.61 -0.46
CA ASN A 89 10.34 -21.88 0.33
C ASN A 89 11.53 -21.00 -0.09
N THR A 90 11.28 -19.69 -0.24
CA THR A 90 12.26 -18.71 -0.70
C THR A 90 12.52 -17.67 0.36
N HIS A 91 13.75 -17.12 0.41
CA HIS A 91 14.10 -16.03 1.29
C HIS A 91 13.57 -14.68 0.76
N TYR A 92 13.41 -13.72 1.68
CA TYR A 92 13.09 -12.35 1.31
C TYR A 92 14.28 -11.70 0.61
N VAL A 93 14.04 -11.13 -0.55
CA VAL A 93 15.02 -10.30 -1.27
C VAL A 93 14.45 -8.89 -1.34
N ASP A 94 15.15 -7.94 -0.73
CA ASP A 94 14.78 -6.54 -0.82
C ASP A 94 15.22 -5.97 -2.17
N LYS A 95 14.26 -5.83 -3.07
CA LYS A 95 14.46 -5.11 -4.33
C LYS A 95 14.11 -3.66 -4.08
N THR A 96 15.12 -2.83 -3.92
CA THR A 96 14.96 -1.38 -3.88
C THR A 96 14.35 -0.93 -5.21
N VAL A 97 13.06 -0.64 -5.18
CA VAL A 97 12.37 0.01 -6.29
C VAL A 97 12.23 1.46 -5.89
N ASP A 98 12.75 2.36 -6.68
CA ASP A 98 12.54 3.79 -6.49
C ASP A 98 11.07 4.13 -6.80
N TYR A 99 10.24 4.00 -5.76
CA TYR A 99 8.81 4.29 -5.86
C TYR A 99 8.55 5.79 -6.08
N GLU A 100 9.47 6.66 -5.70
CA GLU A 100 9.36 8.09 -5.94
C GLU A 100 9.51 8.38 -7.43
N ALA A 101 10.56 7.87 -8.07
CA ALA A 101 10.74 8.00 -9.50
C ALA A 101 9.57 7.42 -10.30
N LEU A 102 9.06 6.25 -9.90
CA LEU A 102 7.87 5.65 -10.51
C LEU A 102 6.61 6.52 -10.33
N MET A 103 6.44 7.12 -9.15
CA MET A 103 5.31 8.01 -8.87
C MET A 103 5.41 9.28 -9.70
N VAL A 104 6.60 9.88 -9.78
CA VAL A 104 6.87 11.07 -10.61
C VAL A 104 6.60 10.76 -12.06
N ALA A 105 7.19 9.71 -12.62
CA ALA A 105 6.98 9.31 -14.00
C ALA A 105 5.49 9.11 -14.34
N ARG A 106 4.73 8.50 -13.43
CA ARG A 106 3.30 8.26 -13.63
C ARG A 106 2.45 9.54 -13.57
N ASN A 107 2.80 10.48 -12.70
CA ASN A 107 1.98 11.66 -12.44
C ASN A 107 2.47 12.93 -13.15
N ALA A 108 3.71 12.94 -13.65
CA ALA A 108 4.32 14.09 -14.32
C ALA A 108 3.46 14.67 -15.45
N PRO A 109 2.85 13.87 -16.36
CA PRO A 109 2.02 14.44 -17.41
C PRO A 109 0.84 15.24 -16.86
N ARG A 110 0.17 14.73 -15.83
CA ARG A 110 -0.93 15.41 -15.17
C ARG A 110 -0.49 16.67 -14.43
N TRP A 111 0.64 16.60 -13.74
CA TRP A 111 1.18 17.77 -13.02
C TRP A 111 1.60 18.87 -13.99
N LEU A 112 2.25 18.53 -15.11
CA LEU A 112 2.60 19.49 -16.14
C LEU A 112 1.36 20.19 -16.71
N GLN A 113 0.30 19.44 -17.03
CA GLN A 113 -0.96 20.03 -17.47
C GLN A 113 -1.53 21.01 -16.46
N MET A 114 -1.49 20.68 -15.17
CA MET A 114 -1.96 21.56 -14.10
C MET A 114 -1.10 22.83 -14.00
N LEU A 115 0.23 22.70 -14.08
CA LEU A 115 1.14 23.83 -14.02
C LEU A 115 0.97 24.77 -15.23
N VAL A 116 0.80 24.22 -16.42
CA VAL A 116 0.50 25.00 -17.64
C VAL A 116 -0.85 25.72 -17.49
N LYS A 117 -1.89 25.01 -17.04
CA LYS A 117 -3.24 25.59 -16.83
C LYS A 117 -3.24 26.79 -15.89
N HIS A 118 -2.42 26.75 -14.86
CA HIS A 118 -2.32 27.83 -13.86
C HIS A 118 -1.19 28.85 -14.15
N GLY A 119 -0.55 28.78 -15.32
CA GLY A 119 0.43 29.76 -15.78
C GLY A 119 1.82 29.69 -15.12
N PHE A 120 2.13 28.59 -14.43
CA PHE A 120 3.46 28.40 -13.81
C PHE A 120 4.52 27.93 -14.81
N VAL A 121 4.11 27.29 -15.88
CA VAL A 121 5.00 26.78 -16.94
C VAL A 121 4.38 27.12 -18.28
N PRO A 122 5.18 27.61 -19.30
CA PRO A 122 4.66 27.85 -20.64
C PRO A 122 4.20 26.54 -21.29
N ALA A 123 3.19 26.64 -22.15
CA ALA A 123 2.74 25.48 -22.92
C ALA A 123 3.88 24.95 -23.81
N PRO A 124 4.07 23.62 -23.92
CA PRO A 124 5.05 23.07 -24.84
C PRO A 124 4.69 23.49 -26.27
N ALA A 125 5.69 23.91 -26.98
CA ALA A 125 5.54 24.30 -28.37
C ALA A 125 5.14 23.12 -29.26
#